data_d02f5adf19a248c53e045d688ef06330
#
_entry.id   d02f5adf19a248c53e045d688ef06330
#
_cell.length_a   1.000
_cell.length_b   1.000
_cell.length_c   1.000
_cell.angle_alpha   90.00
_cell.angle_beta   90.00
_cell.angle_gamma   90.00
#
_symmetry.space_group_name_H-M   'P 1'
#
loop_
_entity.id
_entity.type
_entity.pdbx_description
1 polymer ?
#
loop_
_entity_poly.entity_id
_entity_poly.type
_entity_poly.pdbx_seq_one_letter_code
_entity_poly.pdbx_strand_id
1 'polypeptide(L)'
;MNDTLQHGPIVVLAGGLSHEREVSLRSGRRVSQALRDQGREVVESDLNASLIELLRGLNNPVVFPMLHGGVGEDGGLQQVLNLLDVAYVGSSAAAARRSFNKAIGGPLAAQAGLATPNAVALPHDMFRELGAAALVASLGERIGFPMIVKPARSGSALGCSKVDAAAELPAAMVGAYGYGDVAVVEEFIDGTEVAVAVVELDGEVVALPAVEIQPNSAIYDYTARYTAGETRFIVPAGLSDPVAKACADLAISAHQVLGLRDLSRADIIVRPDGTPVFIESNSAPGMTETSLFPQAVEAAGWDFGLLCAQLVDNAWARHLG
;
A
#
# COMPACT_ATOMS: atom_id res chain seq x y z
N MET A 1 -10.94 34.87 -18.82
CA MET A 1 -10.02 33.86 -18.29
C MET A 1 -10.76 33.16 -17.18
N ASN A 2 -11.01 31.84 -17.32
CA ASN A 2 -11.90 31.11 -16.42
C ASN A 2 -11.22 30.84 -15.08
N ASP A 3 -11.58 31.59 -14.05
CA ASP A 3 -11.18 31.33 -12.63
C ASP A 3 -11.72 29.99 -12.07
N THR A 4 -12.56 29.29 -12.82
CA THR A 4 -13.21 28.02 -12.41
C THR A 4 -12.36 26.77 -12.69
N LEU A 5 -11.20 26.90 -13.36
CA LEU A 5 -10.34 25.77 -13.73
C LEU A 5 -9.14 25.56 -12.79
N GLN A 6 -8.91 26.44 -11.83
CA GLN A 6 -7.79 26.34 -10.91
C GLN A 6 -8.27 25.88 -9.52
N HIS A 7 -7.62 24.82 -8.99
CA HIS A 7 -7.88 24.39 -7.61
C HIS A 7 -7.37 25.46 -6.61
N GLY A 8 -7.93 25.44 -5.41
CA GLY A 8 -7.46 26.22 -4.27
C GLY A 8 -6.26 25.59 -3.55
N PRO A 9 -6.12 25.85 -2.24
CA PRO A 9 -5.01 25.32 -1.46
C PRO A 9 -5.00 23.79 -1.45
N ILE A 10 -3.78 23.23 -1.40
CA ILE A 10 -3.58 21.79 -1.22
C ILE A 10 -3.53 21.48 0.27
N VAL A 11 -4.43 20.64 0.75
CA VAL A 11 -4.43 20.19 2.14
C VAL A 11 -3.66 18.89 2.24
N VAL A 12 -2.40 18.95 2.70
CA VAL A 12 -1.63 17.74 2.99
C VAL A 12 -2.06 17.20 4.34
N LEU A 13 -2.73 16.05 4.33
CA LEU A 13 -3.33 15.44 5.51
C LEU A 13 -2.43 14.33 6.04
N ALA A 14 -1.81 14.53 7.20
CA ALA A 14 -0.88 13.59 7.81
C ALA A 14 -1.15 13.42 9.31
N GLY A 15 -0.66 12.35 9.92
CA GLY A 15 -0.85 12.04 11.34
C GLY A 15 -1.85 10.91 11.56
N GLY A 16 -3.00 11.21 12.15
CA GLY A 16 -4.01 10.20 12.53
C GLY A 16 -3.60 9.37 13.75
N LEU A 17 -4.34 8.30 14.04
CA LEU A 17 -4.18 7.48 15.26
C LEU A 17 -3.54 6.10 14.99
N SER A 18 -3.03 5.85 13.79
CA SER A 18 -2.40 4.56 13.46
C SER A 18 -1.03 4.41 14.12
N HIS A 19 -0.54 3.18 14.20
CA HIS A 19 0.84 2.88 14.64
C HIS A 19 1.89 3.50 13.71
N GLU A 20 1.51 3.92 12.49
CA GLU A 20 2.37 4.52 11.46
C GLU A 20 2.34 6.07 11.49
N ARG A 21 1.81 6.69 12.58
CA ARG A 21 1.69 8.15 12.71
C ARG A 21 2.98 8.91 12.40
N GLU A 22 4.12 8.46 12.91
CA GLU A 22 5.40 9.13 12.69
C GLU A 22 5.84 9.09 11.21
N VAL A 23 5.63 7.96 10.55
CA VAL A 23 5.89 7.82 9.10
C VAL A 23 4.98 8.75 8.31
N SER A 24 3.70 8.82 8.70
CA SER A 24 2.69 9.70 8.12
C SER A 24 3.11 11.17 8.22
N LEU A 25 3.49 11.64 9.41
CA LEU A 25 3.93 13.02 9.64
C LEU A 25 5.21 13.36 8.84
N ARG A 26 6.16 12.43 8.72
CA ARG A 26 7.36 12.62 7.91
C ARG A 26 7.04 12.67 6.42
N SER A 27 6.18 11.76 5.92
CA SER A 27 5.68 11.77 4.55
C SER A 27 4.96 13.08 4.24
N GLY A 28 4.08 13.53 5.13
CA GLY A 28 3.34 14.78 4.98
C GLY A 28 4.25 16.00 4.88
N ARG A 29 5.25 16.13 5.76
CA ARG A 29 6.23 17.23 5.69
C ARG A 29 6.99 17.24 4.37
N ARG A 30 7.44 16.08 3.88
CA ARG A 30 8.17 15.99 2.62
C ARG A 30 7.31 16.38 1.42
N VAL A 31 6.08 15.87 1.34
CA VAL A 31 5.13 16.23 0.27
C VAL A 31 4.78 17.72 0.34
N SER A 32 4.53 18.26 1.54
CA SER A 32 4.25 19.69 1.74
C SER A 32 5.40 20.57 1.26
N GLN A 33 6.64 20.23 1.60
CA GLN A 33 7.80 20.97 1.15
C GLN A 33 7.96 20.87 -0.38
N ALA A 34 7.86 19.67 -0.94
CA ALA A 34 7.97 19.45 -2.37
C ALA A 34 6.93 20.26 -3.18
N LEU A 35 5.68 20.32 -2.71
CA LEU A 35 4.62 21.12 -3.34
C LEU A 35 4.88 22.64 -3.22
N ARG A 36 5.37 23.10 -2.05
CA ARG A 36 5.76 24.51 -1.85
C ARG A 36 6.92 24.93 -2.77
N ASP A 37 7.89 24.04 -2.97
CA ASP A 37 9.02 24.28 -3.87
C ASP A 37 8.56 24.39 -5.35
N GLN A 38 7.41 23.80 -5.69
CA GLN A 38 6.71 23.97 -6.97
C GLN A 38 5.77 25.21 -6.99
N GLY A 39 5.85 26.08 -5.98
CA GLY A 39 5.03 27.29 -5.89
C GLY A 39 3.56 27.07 -5.55
N ARG A 40 3.20 25.90 -5.02
CA ARG A 40 1.82 25.58 -4.64
C ARG A 40 1.51 26.08 -3.23
N GLU A 41 0.26 26.56 -3.02
CA GLU A 41 -0.24 26.89 -1.69
C GLU A 41 -0.58 25.61 -0.92
N VAL A 42 0.05 25.41 0.25
CA VAL A 42 -0.08 24.18 1.03
C VAL A 42 -0.50 24.48 2.47
N VAL A 43 -1.58 23.85 2.88
CA VAL A 43 -2.07 23.79 4.27
C VAL A 43 -1.78 22.39 4.82
N GLU A 44 -1.06 22.30 5.93
CA GLU A 44 -0.84 21.03 6.63
C GLU A 44 -1.93 20.82 7.68
N SER A 45 -2.49 19.61 7.74
CA SER A 45 -3.52 19.26 8.70
C SER A 45 -3.34 17.84 9.23
N ASP A 46 -3.77 17.61 10.45
CA ASP A 46 -3.91 16.27 11.02
C ASP A 46 -5.35 15.77 10.84
N LEU A 47 -5.54 14.46 10.87
CA LEU A 47 -6.86 13.83 10.89
C LEU A 47 -7.46 13.97 12.30
N ASN A 48 -8.23 15.04 12.51
CA ASN A 48 -8.86 15.36 13.78
C ASN A 48 -10.22 16.04 13.58
N ALA A 49 -10.88 16.42 14.68
CA ALA A 49 -12.23 16.99 14.67
C ALA A 49 -12.37 18.33 13.90
N SER A 50 -11.28 19.08 13.69
CA SER A 50 -11.31 20.36 12.97
C SER A 50 -11.22 20.21 11.45
N LEU A 51 -10.90 19.01 10.92
CA LEU A 51 -10.66 18.81 9.49
C LEU A 51 -11.87 19.20 8.63
N ILE A 52 -13.07 18.80 9.01
CA ILE A 52 -14.29 19.10 8.23
C ILE A 52 -14.54 20.61 8.15
N GLU A 53 -14.36 21.31 9.26
CA GLU A 53 -14.51 22.76 9.31
C GLU A 53 -13.45 23.47 8.47
N LEU A 54 -12.19 23.02 8.55
CA LEU A 54 -11.10 23.49 7.71
C LEU A 54 -11.44 23.34 6.22
N LEU A 55 -11.82 22.13 5.78
CA LEU A 55 -12.13 21.88 4.37
C LEU A 55 -13.29 22.70 3.84
N ARG A 56 -14.32 22.93 4.67
CA ARG A 56 -15.46 23.79 4.31
C ARG A 56 -15.12 25.27 4.25
N GLY A 57 -14.10 25.71 4.98
CA GLY A 57 -13.63 27.09 5.00
C GLY A 57 -12.71 27.45 3.82
N LEU A 58 -12.20 26.47 3.10
CA LEU A 58 -11.34 26.68 1.95
C LEU A 58 -12.13 26.67 0.63
N ASN A 59 -11.64 27.42 -0.35
CA ASN A 59 -12.25 27.45 -1.68
C ASN A 59 -11.57 26.42 -2.58
N ASN A 60 -12.32 25.45 -3.10
CA ASN A 60 -11.83 24.40 -4.01
C ASN A 60 -10.55 23.69 -3.53
N PRO A 61 -10.47 23.20 -2.28
CA PRO A 61 -9.27 22.53 -1.80
C PRO A 61 -9.06 21.17 -2.49
N VAL A 62 -7.80 20.77 -2.65
CA VAL A 62 -7.45 19.40 -3.02
C VAL A 62 -6.73 18.76 -1.84
N VAL A 63 -7.21 17.60 -1.38
CA VAL A 63 -6.56 16.86 -0.29
C VAL A 63 -5.50 15.93 -0.86
N PHE A 64 -4.30 15.99 -0.30
CA PHE A 64 -3.23 15.02 -0.51
C PHE A 64 -3.08 14.16 0.74
N PRO A 65 -3.68 12.94 0.79
CA PRO A 65 -3.63 12.10 1.98
C PRO A 65 -2.26 11.45 2.12
N MET A 66 -1.58 11.72 3.24
CA MET A 66 -0.33 11.06 3.66
C MET A 66 -0.54 10.28 4.95
N LEU A 67 -1.72 9.68 5.09
CA LEU A 67 -2.07 8.80 6.19
C LEU A 67 -1.68 7.35 5.85
N HIS A 68 -1.06 6.67 6.79
CA HIS A 68 -0.65 5.28 6.64
C HIS A 68 -1.34 4.40 7.68
N GLY A 69 -1.74 3.20 7.23
CA GLY A 69 -2.48 2.24 8.04
C GLY A 69 -3.94 2.65 8.35
N GLY A 70 -4.75 1.70 8.75
CA GLY A 70 -6.11 1.92 9.25
C GLY A 70 -6.98 2.76 8.32
N VAL A 71 -7.59 3.80 8.87
CA VAL A 71 -8.54 4.68 8.16
C VAL A 71 -7.93 5.49 7.01
N GLY A 72 -6.62 5.59 6.95
CA GLY A 72 -5.91 6.24 5.82
C GLY A 72 -5.92 5.39 4.55
N GLU A 73 -5.98 4.07 4.68
CA GLU A 73 -5.84 3.12 3.58
C GLU A 73 -7.10 2.28 3.33
N ASP A 74 -8.05 2.23 4.27
CA ASP A 74 -9.23 1.36 4.19
C ASP A 74 -10.42 1.95 3.43
N GLY A 75 -10.25 3.14 2.87
CA GLY A 75 -11.29 3.88 2.14
C GLY A 75 -12.20 4.72 3.04
N GLY A 76 -11.99 4.75 4.35
CA GLY A 76 -12.80 5.52 5.29
C GLY A 76 -12.68 7.02 5.07
N LEU A 77 -11.45 7.54 4.97
CA LEU A 77 -11.20 8.94 4.67
C LEU A 77 -11.81 9.35 3.33
N GLN A 78 -11.62 8.55 2.29
CA GLN A 78 -12.12 8.82 0.94
C GLN A 78 -13.66 8.93 0.91
N GLN A 79 -14.37 8.16 1.73
CA GLN A 79 -15.82 8.30 1.88
C GLN A 79 -16.21 9.66 2.50
N VAL A 80 -15.44 10.14 3.47
CA VAL A 80 -15.68 11.46 4.07
C VAL A 80 -15.40 12.57 3.06
N LEU A 81 -14.30 12.48 2.29
CA LEU A 81 -13.98 13.46 1.25
C LEU A 81 -15.04 13.49 0.14
N ASN A 82 -15.54 12.31 -0.29
CA ASN A 82 -16.65 12.22 -1.23
C ASN A 82 -17.95 12.84 -0.66
N LEU A 83 -18.25 12.63 0.63
CA LEU A 83 -19.41 13.23 1.29
C LEU A 83 -19.32 14.76 1.31
N LEU A 84 -18.11 15.31 1.41
CA LEU A 84 -17.84 16.76 1.43
C LEU A 84 -17.68 17.35 0.03
N ASP A 85 -17.72 16.51 -1.02
CA ASP A 85 -17.46 16.90 -2.40
C ASP A 85 -16.11 17.59 -2.55
N VAL A 86 -15.06 16.99 -1.99
CA VAL A 86 -13.68 17.51 -2.00
C VAL A 86 -12.79 16.62 -2.86
N ALA A 87 -12.05 17.25 -3.79
CA ALA A 87 -11.06 16.58 -4.61
C ALA A 87 -9.92 16.01 -3.75
N TYR A 88 -9.39 14.85 -4.14
CA TYR A 88 -8.25 14.23 -3.44
C TYR A 88 -7.39 13.37 -4.35
N VAL A 89 -6.10 13.33 -4.03
CA VAL A 89 -5.11 12.44 -4.65
C VAL A 89 -5.28 11.03 -4.11
N GLY A 90 -5.14 10.05 -4.99
CA GLY A 90 -5.15 8.63 -4.65
C GLY A 90 -6.44 7.91 -5.00
N SER A 91 -6.47 6.65 -4.63
CA SER A 91 -7.49 5.68 -5.01
C SER A 91 -8.86 5.99 -4.42
N SER A 92 -9.92 5.60 -5.12
CA SER A 92 -11.29 5.72 -4.61
C SER A 92 -11.48 4.88 -3.33
N ALA A 93 -12.49 5.21 -2.53
CA ALA A 93 -12.82 4.47 -1.31
C ALA A 93 -13.01 2.96 -1.56
N ALA A 94 -13.61 2.57 -2.67
CA ALA A 94 -13.80 1.17 -3.02
C ALA A 94 -12.50 0.47 -3.39
N ALA A 95 -11.62 1.13 -4.15
CA ALA A 95 -10.33 0.61 -4.55
C ALA A 95 -9.36 0.50 -3.35
N ALA A 96 -9.29 1.54 -2.52
CA ALA A 96 -8.52 1.53 -1.29
C ALA A 96 -8.92 0.35 -0.37
N ARG A 97 -10.23 0.13 -0.19
CA ARG A 97 -10.75 -1.00 0.59
C ARG A 97 -10.36 -2.36 0.02
N ARG A 98 -10.41 -2.53 -1.32
CA ARG A 98 -9.99 -3.77 -1.98
C ARG A 98 -8.50 -4.03 -1.81
N SER A 99 -7.69 -3.00 -1.97
CA SER A 99 -6.23 -3.08 -1.82
C SER A 99 -5.82 -3.38 -0.38
N PHE A 100 -6.38 -2.67 0.60
CA PHE A 100 -6.02 -2.81 2.01
C PHE A 100 -6.43 -4.17 2.60
N ASN A 101 -7.50 -4.79 2.10
CA ASN A 101 -7.99 -6.08 2.59
C ASN A 101 -7.41 -7.24 1.75
N LYS A 102 -6.37 -7.90 2.30
CA LYS A 102 -5.67 -9.03 1.66
C LYS A 102 -6.59 -10.21 1.33
N ALA A 103 -7.64 -10.42 2.15
CA ALA A 103 -8.66 -11.44 1.88
C ALA A 103 -9.56 -11.11 0.67
N ILE A 104 -9.48 -9.89 0.15
CA ILE A 104 -10.20 -9.45 -1.06
C ILE A 104 -9.22 -9.22 -2.20
N GLY A 105 -8.15 -8.46 -1.99
CA GLY A 105 -7.20 -8.06 -3.03
C GLY A 105 -6.49 -9.25 -3.67
N GLY A 106 -5.99 -10.21 -2.88
CA GLY A 106 -5.35 -11.42 -3.38
C GLY A 106 -6.26 -12.26 -4.28
N PRO A 107 -7.47 -12.66 -3.84
CA PRO A 107 -8.43 -13.37 -4.69
C PRO A 107 -8.83 -12.62 -5.96
N LEU A 108 -8.98 -11.29 -5.93
CA LEU A 108 -9.26 -10.50 -7.14
C LEU A 108 -8.10 -10.56 -8.14
N ALA A 109 -6.87 -10.43 -7.65
CA ALA A 109 -5.66 -10.57 -8.47
C ALA A 109 -5.57 -11.97 -9.09
N ALA A 110 -5.79 -13.02 -8.30
CA ALA A 110 -5.80 -14.42 -8.78
C ALA A 110 -6.88 -14.65 -9.83
N GLN A 111 -8.11 -14.15 -9.65
CA GLN A 111 -9.21 -14.26 -10.63
C GLN A 111 -8.88 -13.58 -11.96
N ALA A 112 -8.09 -12.50 -11.91
CA ALA A 112 -7.61 -11.82 -13.10
C ALA A 112 -6.39 -12.52 -13.77
N GLY A 113 -5.93 -13.65 -13.23
CA GLY A 113 -4.85 -14.44 -13.79
C GLY A 113 -3.44 -14.01 -13.32
N LEU A 114 -3.32 -13.13 -12.33
CA LEU A 114 -2.03 -12.78 -11.75
C LEU A 114 -1.53 -13.95 -10.88
N ALA A 115 -0.22 -14.23 -10.94
CA ALA A 115 0.41 -15.19 -10.03
C ALA A 115 0.35 -14.65 -8.60
N THR A 116 -0.30 -15.37 -7.70
CA THR A 116 -0.44 -15.05 -6.26
C THR A 116 -0.14 -16.27 -5.42
N PRO A 117 0.23 -16.13 -4.14
CA PRO A 117 0.32 -17.27 -3.25
C PRO A 117 -1.03 -18.00 -3.13
N ASN A 118 -0.96 -19.34 -2.94
CA ASN A 118 -2.13 -20.08 -2.47
C ASN A 118 -2.52 -19.55 -1.09
N ALA A 119 -3.77 -19.16 -0.89
CA ALA A 119 -4.18 -18.52 0.35
C ALA A 119 -5.57 -18.94 0.82
N VAL A 120 -5.77 -18.90 2.13
CA VAL A 120 -7.08 -19.08 2.79
C VAL A 120 -7.26 -17.97 3.81
N ALA A 121 -8.41 -17.30 3.77
CA ALA A 121 -8.80 -16.29 4.76
C ALA A 121 -9.82 -16.89 5.73
N LEU A 122 -9.51 -16.83 7.03
CA LEU A 122 -10.34 -17.42 8.07
C LEU A 122 -10.69 -16.40 9.16
N PRO A 123 -11.99 -16.16 9.43
CA PRO A 123 -12.44 -15.45 10.62
C PRO A 123 -12.09 -16.23 11.90
N HIS A 124 -11.75 -15.50 12.97
CA HIS A 124 -11.39 -16.13 14.25
C HIS A 124 -12.53 -17.01 14.83
N ASP A 125 -13.78 -16.65 14.54
CA ASP A 125 -14.96 -17.40 14.97
C ASP A 125 -14.96 -18.84 14.43
N MET A 126 -14.41 -19.09 13.25
CA MET A 126 -14.35 -20.43 12.68
C MET A 126 -13.52 -21.40 13.53
N PHE A 127 -12.45 -20.91 14.16
CA PHE A 127 -11.65 -21.72 15.07
C PHE A 127 -12.42 -22.09 16.34
N ARG A 128 -13.25 -21.17 16.82
CA ARG A 128 -14.12 -21.40 17.99
C ARG A 128 -15.24 -22.41 17.67
N GLU A 129 -15.89 -22.24 16.51
CA GLU A 129 -17.06 -23.06 16.14
C GLU A 129 -16.69 -24.48 15.65
N LEU A 130 -15.60 -24.60 14.88
CA LEU A 130 -15.22 -25.86 14.22
C LEU A 130 -14.10 -26.61 14.94
N GLY A 131 -13.42 -25.96 15.88
CA GLY A 131 -12.27 -26.52 16.60
C GLY A 131 -10.94 -26.32 15.89
N ALA A 132 -9.93 -25.87 16.63
CA ALA A 132 -8.63 -25.48 16.08
C ALA A 132 -7.86 -26.65 15.44
N ALA A 133 -7.90 -27.86 16.04
CA ALA A 133 -7.09 -28.99 15.58
C ALA A 133 -7.41 -29.42 14.14
N ALA A 134 -8.71 -29.52 13.79
CA ALA A 134 -9.14 -29.90 12.46
C ALA A 134 -8.80 -28.83 11.41
N LEU A 135 -8.99 -27.56 11.77
CA LEU A 135 -8.65 -26.44 10.86
C LEU A 135 -7.14 -26.36 10.61
N VAL A 136 -6.30 -26.52 11.64
CA VAL A 136 -4.83 -26.53 11.52
C VAL A 136 -4.37 -27.66 10.58
N ALA A 137 -4.94 -28.88 10.76
CA ALA A 137 -4.63 -30.01 9.89
C ALA A 137 -5.01 -29.71 8.42
N SER A 138 -6.23 -29.20 8.20
CA SER A 138 -6.71 -28.85 6.85
C SER A 138 -5.91 -27.73 6.18
N LEU A 139 -5.44 -26.74 6.93
CA LEU A 139 -4.54 -25.70 6.44
C LEU A 139 -3.18 -26.29 6.02
N GLY A 140 -2.62 -27.18 6.86
CA GLY A 140 -1.36 -27.88 6.54
C GLY A 140 -1.45 -28.72 5.26
N GLU A 141 -2.57 -29.42 5.07
CA GLU A 141 -2.84 -30.21 3.85
C GLU A 141 -3.05 -29.32 2.61
N ARG A 142 -3.71 -28.19 2.77
CA ARG A 142 -4.09 -27.32 1.64
C ARG A 142 -2.99 -26.37 1.19
N ILE A 143 -2.28 -25.76 2.14
CA ILE A 143 -1.25 -24.73 1.88
C ILE A 143 0.14 -25.32 1.89
N GLY A 144 0.43 -26.24 2.84
CA GLY A 144 1.76 -26.76 3.07
C GLY A 144 2.62 -25.85 3.96
N PHE A 145 3.78 -26.35 4.36
CA PHE A 145 4.76 -25.60 5.15
C PHE A 145 6.04 -25.37 4.33
N PRO A 146 6.75 -24.25 4.49
CA PRO A 146 6.39 -23.12 5.34
C PRO A 146 5.22 -22.30 4.78
N MET A 147 4.54 -21.56 5.67
CA MET A 147 3.46 -20.66 5.31
C MET A 147 3.61 -19.29 6.01
N ILE A 148 2.92 -18.28 5.50
CA ILE A 148 2.78 -16.97 6.13
C ILE A 148 1.39 -16.84 6.73
N VAL A 149 1.32 -16.36 7.96
CA VAL A 149 0.08 -15.99 8.64
C VAL A 149 0.11 -14.49 8.90
N LYS A 150 -0.93 -13.78 8.46
CA LYS A 150 -1.01 -12.32 8.59
C LYS A 150 -2.45 -11.85 8.77
N PRO A 151 -2.70 -10.71 9.43
CA PRO A 151 -4.03 -10.11 9.46
C PRO A 151 -4.50 -9.75 8.06
N ALA A 152 -5.79 -9.92 7.79
CA ALA A 152 -6.36 -9.51 6.50
C ALA A 152 -6.26 -7.99 6.26
N ARG A 153 -6.28 -7.20 7.33
CA ARG A 153 -6.27 -5.73 7.29
C ARG A 153 -5.23 -5.19 8.26
N SER A 154 -4.00 -5.07 7.78
CA SER A 154 -2.90 -4.45 8.53
C SER A 154 -1.88 -3.87 7.57
N GLY A 155 -1.17 -2.82 8.02
CA GLY A 155 0.01 -2.25 7.37
C GLY A 155 1.31 -2.75 8.01
N SER A 156 2.45 -2.45 7.35
CA SER A 156 3.80 -2.63 7.89
C SER A 156 4.13 -4.01 8.46
N ALA A 157 3.54 -5.07 7.91
CA ALA A 157 3.70 -6.46 8.36
C ALA A 157 3.38 -6.70 9.85
N LEU A 158 2.57 -5.84 10.48
CA LEU A 158 2.10 -6.05 11.86
C LEU A 158 1.26 -7.32 11.95
N GLY A 159 1.60 -8.20 12.89
CA GLY A 159 0.94 -9.48 13.08
C GLY A 159 1.26 -10.54 12.01
N CYS A 160 2.26 -10.29 11.15
CA CYS A 160 2.75 -11.25 10.17
C CYS A 160 3.75 -12.21 10.81
N SER A 161 3.62 -13.50 10.52
CA SER A 161 4.51 -14.55 11.03
C SER A 161 4.77 -15.59 9.95
N LYS A 162 6.02 -16.03 9.82
CA LYS A 162 6.38 -17.25 9.10
C LYS A 162 6.17 -18.44 10.01
N VAL A 163 5.58 -19.50 9.50
CA VAL A 163 5.24 -20.73 10.22
C VAL A 163 5.89 -21.87 9.48
N ASP A 164 6.87 -22.50 10.11
CA ASP A 164 7.62 -23.61 9.51
C ASP A 164 7.01 -24.99 9.83
N ALA A 165 6.18 -25.08 10.88
CA ALA A 165 5.58 -26.35 11.30
C ALA A 165 4.16 -26.15 11.89
N ALA A 166 3.33 -27.19 11.83
CA ALA A 166 1.95 -27.18 12.32
C ALA A 166 1.80 -26.75 13.79
N ALA A 167 2.79 -27.05 14.63
CA ALA A 167 2.78 -26.69 16.04
C ALA A 167 2.83 -25.18 16.29
N GLU A 168 3.37 -24.40 15.36
CA GLU A 168 3.50 -22.95 15.46
C GLU A 168 2.25 -22.20 14.98
N LEU A 169 1.43 -22.84 14.13
CA LEU A 169 0.29 -22.21 13.47
C LEU A 169 -0.73 -21.61 14.43
N PRO A 170 -1.12 -22.27 15.56
CA PRO A 170 -2.07 -21.68 16.53
C PRO A 170 -1.57 -20.36 17.11
N ALA A 171 -0.30 -20.25 17.46
CA ALA A 171 0.28 -19.04 18.02
C ALA A 171 0.31 -17.90 16.98
N ALA A 172 0.69 -18.20 15.73
CA ALA A 172 0.68 -17.26 14.63
C ALA A 172 -0.73 -16.75 14.33
N MET A 173 -1.75 -17.63 14.34
CA MET A 173 -3.15 -17.25 14.17
C MET A 173 -3.64 -16.29 15.27
N VAL A 174 -3.32 -16.59 16.54
CA VAL A 174 -3.65 -15.71 17.67
C VAL A 174 -2.97 -14.35 17.51
N GLY A 175 -1.69 -14.33 17.07
CA GLY A 175 -0.95 -13.10 16.78
C GLY A 175 -1.62 -12.26 15.69
N ALA A 176 -2.06 -12.88 14.60
CA ALA A 176 -2.76 -12.21 13.51
C ALA A 176 -4.13 -11.65 13.97
N TYR A 177 -4.88 -12.41 14.76
CA TYR A 177 -6.17 -11.97 15.32
C TYR A 177 -6.06 -10.82 16.33
N GLY A 178 -4.87 -10.55 16.86
CA GLY A 178 -4.62 -9.36 17.66
C GLY A 178 -4.78 -8.04 16.89
N TYR A 179 -4.78 -8.11 15.56
CA TYR A 179 -4.88 -6.93 14.67
C TYR A 179 -6.18 -6.90 13.84
N GLY A 180 -7.04 -7.91 13.94
CA GLY A 180 -8.32 -7.94 13.22
C GLY A 180 -8.99 -9.29 13.27
N ASP A 181 -10.25 -9.35 12.84
CA ASP A 181 -11.12 -10.53 12.99
C ASP A 181 -10.83 -11.63 11.96
N VAL A 182 -10.03 -11.35 10.93
CA VAL A 182 -9.72 -12.29 9.83
C VAL A 182 -8.21 -12.41 9.68
N ALA A 183 -7.71 -13.63 9.70
CA ALA A 183 -6.33 -13.94 9.33
C ALA A 183 -6.28 -14.54 7.92
N VAL A 184 -5.23 -14.21 7.18
CA VAL A 184 -4.88 -14.83 5.90
C VAL A 184 -3.71 -15.77 6.17
N VAL A 185 -3.87 -17.02 5.77
CA VAL A 185 -2.82 -18.04 5.75
C VAL A 185 -2.46 -18.30 4.31
N GLU A 186 -1.21 -18.10 3.94
CA GLU A 186 -0.78 -18.22 2.56
C GLU A 186 0.53 -19.01 2.41
N GLU A 187 0.76 -19.58 1.24
CA GLU A 187 2.01 -20.22 0.85
C GLU A 187 3.18 -19.24 1.08
N PHE A 188 4.25 -19.71 1.72
CA PHE A 188 5.50 -18.96 1.76
C PHE A 188 6.17 -19.00 0.39
N ILE A 189 6.38 -17.86 -0.22
CA ILE A 189 7.10 -17.75 -1.48
C ILE A 189 8.56 -17.46 -1.16
N ASP A 190 9.44 -18.37 -1.55
CA ASP A 190 10.88 -18.14 -1.49
C ASP A 190 11.33 -17.35 -2.73
N GLY A 191 12.18 -16.33 -2.54
CA GLY A 191 12.66 -15.52 -3.64
C GLY A 191 13.15 -14.13 -3.24
N THR A 192 13.37 -13.30 -4.25
CA THR A 192 13.78 -11.90 -4.07
C THR A 192 12.56 -11.01 -3.91
N GLU A 193 12.47 -10.31 -2.78
CA GLU A 193 11.40 -9.34 -2.54
C GLU A 193 11.69 -8.04 -3.26
N VAL A 194 10.72 -7.54 -4.04
CA VAL A 194 10.81 -6.27 -4.74
C VAL A 194 9.52 -5.46 -4.58
N ALA A 195 9.66 -4.15 -4.51
CA ALA A 195 8.55 -3.21 -4.54
C ALA A 195 8.56 -2.45 -5.87
N VAL A 196 7.42 -2.41 -6.55
CA VAL A 196 7.24 -1.68 -7.80
C VAL A 196 6.23 -0.58 -7.59
N ALA A 197 6.69 0.66 -7.69
CA ALA A 197 5.82 1.84 -7.68
C ALA A 197 5.11 1.97 -9.04
N VAL A 198 3.82 2.28 -9.01
CA VAL A 198 2.99 2.54 -10.18
C VAL A 198 2.42 3.93 -10.05
N VAL A 199 2.47 4.69 -11.14
CA VAL A 199 1.94 6.06 -11.24
C VAL A 199 1.00 6.13 -12.44
N GLU A 200 -0.15 6.79 -12.26
CA GLU A 200 -1.10 7.08 -13.32
C GLU A 200 -1.11 8.60 -13.56
N LEU A 201 -0.65 9.02 -14.73
CA LEU A 201 -0.59 10.41 -15.14
C LEU A 201 -1.20 10.54 -16.55
N ASP A 202 -2.09 11.50 -16.72
CA ASP A 202 -2.72 11.81 -18.02
C ASP A 202 -3.37 10.59 -18.72
N GLY A 203 -3.87 9.64 -17.89
CA GLY A 203 -4.49 8.40 -18.35
C GLY A 203 -3.49 7.28 -18.72
N GLU A 204 -2.19 7.53 -18.58
CA GLU A 204 -1.15 6.51 -18.74
C GLU A 204 -0.74 5.92 -17.40
N VAL A 205 -0.66 4.59 -17.33
CA VAL A 205 -0.22 3.84 -16.13
C VAL A 205 1.21 3.37 -16.36
N VAL A 206 2.13 3.85 -15.53
CA VAL A 206 3.57 3.59 -15.66
C VAL A 206 4.10 2.93 -14.39
N ALA A 207 4.83 1.83 -14.54
CA ALA A 207 5.62 1.24 -13.47
C ALA A 207 7.02 1.87 -13.43
N LEU A 208 7.44 2.30 -12.25
CA LEU A 208 8.78 2.84 -12.02
C LEU A 208 9.78 1.70 -11.74
N PRO A 209 11.10 1.98 -11.79
CA PRO A 209 12.11 0.98 -11.49
C PRO A 209 11.85 0.26 -10.17
N ALA A 210 11.91 -1.07 -10.19
CA ALA A 210 11.71 -1.89 -9.00
C ALA A 210 12.79 -1.60 -7.95
N VAL A 211 12.40 -1.60 -6.68
CA VAL A 211 13.29 -1.52 -5.52
C VAL A 211 13.41 -2.92 -4.92
N GLU A 212 14.60 -3.48 -4.89
CA GLU A 212 14.87 -4.74 -4.21
C GLU A 212 15.04 -4.52 -2.72
N ILE A 213 14.42 -5.39 -1.92
CA ILE A 213 14.38 -5.33 -0.47
C ILE A 213 15.19 -6.52 0.07
N GLN A 214 16.29 -6.23 0.75
CA GLN A 214 17.17 -7.22 1.37
C GLN A 214 17.16 -7.06 2.89
N PRO A 215 16.19 -7.69 3.60
CA PRO A 215 16.21 -7.69 5.06
C PRO A 215 17.29 -8.62 5.60
N ASN A 216 17.82 -8.32 6.80
CA ASN A 216 18.72 -9.20 7.53
C ASN A 216 17.98 -10.41 8.13
N SER A 217 16.65 -10.31 8.27
CA SER A 217 15.76 -11.37 8.77
C SER A 217 15.16 -12.21 7.64
N ALA A 218 14.50 -13.31 8.00
CA ALA A 218 13.88 -14.22 7.03
C ALA A 218 12.67 -13.60 6.28
N ILE A 219 12.08 -12.55 6.82
CA ILE A 219 10.95 -11.81 6.22
C ILE A 219 11.12 -10.31 6.48
N TYR A 220 10.57 -9.49 5.59
CA TYR A 220 10.56 -8.02 5.75
C TYR A 220 9.43 -7.60 6.70
N ASP A 221 9.62 -7.89 7.99
CA ASP A 221 8.68 -7.61 9.06
C ASP A 221 8.74 -6.14 9.56
N TYR A 222 7.98 -5.83 10.62
CA TYR A 222 7.94 -4.50 11.21
C TYR A 222 9.32 -4.01 11.69
N THR A 223 10.09 -4.89 12.31
CA THR A 223 11.44 -4.57 12.80
C THR A 223 12.38 -4.27 11.64
N ALA A 224 12.37 -5.10 10.60
CA ALA A 224 13.16 -4.89 9.39
C ALA A 224 12.81 -3.60 8.66
N ARG A 225 11.54 -3.14 8.74
CA ARG A 225 11.07 -1.89 8.09
C ARG A 225 11.51 -0.62 8.81
N TYR A 226 11.56 -0.64 10.15
CA TYR A 226 11.71 0.58 10.95
C TYR A 226 12.99 0.65 11.80
N THR A 227 13.80 -0.40 11.82
CA THR A 227 15.10 -0.41 12.47
C THR A 227 16.19 -0.06 11.47
N ALA A 228 16.95 1.01 11.74
CA ALA A 228 18.02 1.43 10.86
C ALA A 228 19.11 0.34 10.72
N GLY A 229 19.48 0.03 9.47
CA GLY A 229 20.50 -0.97 9.16
C GLY A 229 19.99 -2.42 9.06
N GLU A 230 18.71 -2.69 9.40
CA GLU A 230 18.13 -4.04 9.29
C GLU A 230 17.71 -4.41 7.87
N THR A 231 17.58 -3.44 6.97
CA THR A 231 17.23 -3.68 5.57
C THR A 231 18.08 -2.84 4.64
N ARG A 232 18.59 -3.48 3.60
CA ARG A 232 19.25 -2.82 2.47
C ARG A 232 18.29 -2.72 1.30
N PHE A 233 18.27 -1.57 0.62
CA PHE A 233 17.53 -1.36 -0.62
C PHE A 233 18.49 -1.22 -1.79
N ILE A 234 18.17 -1.88 -2.92
CA ILE A 234 18.91 -1.80 -4.18
C ILE A 234 17.97 -1.22 -5.24
N VAL A 235 18.37 -0.11 -5.84
CA VAL A 235 17.53 0.64 -6.80
C VAL A 235 18.40 1.05 -7.99
N PRO A 236 18.08 0.63 -9.22
CA PRO A 236 17.10 -0.40 -9.59
C PRO A 236 17.46 -1.76 -9.02
N ALA A 237 16.44 -2.63 -8.83
CA ALA A 237 16.63 -4.01 -8.37
C ALA A 237 17.62 -4.79 -9.27
N GLY A 238 18.38 -5.72 -8.68
CA GLY A 238 19.37 -6.54 -9.39
C GLY A 238 18.75 -7.64 -10.28
N LEU A 239 17.62 -7.35 -10.94
CA LEU A 239 16.89 -8.27 -11.80
C LEU A 239 17.41 -8.21 -13.25
N SER A 240 17.28 -9.30 -13.99
CA SER A 240 17.46 -9.26 -15.45
C SER A 240 16.33 -8.46 -16.12
N ASP A 241 16.60 -7.86 -17.29
CA ASP A 241 15.60 -7.05 -18.01
C ASP A 241 14.25 -7.76 -18.23
N PRO A 242 14.19 -9.06 -18.64
CA PRO A 242 12.92 -9.76 -18.80
C PRO A 242 12.14 -9.89 -17.47
N VAL A 243 12.84 -10.15 -16.36
CA VAL A 243 12.24 -10.30 -15.04
C VAL A 243 11.76 -8.94 -14.52
N ALA A 244 12.57 -7.88 -14.66
CA ALA A 244 12.19 -6.52 -14.30
C ALA A 244 10.92 -6.07 -15.07
N LYS A 245 10.87 -6.37 -16.39
CA LYS A 245 9.67 -6.11 -17.19
C LYS A 245 8.47 -6.90 -16.71
N ALA A 246 8.63 -8.18 -16.37
CA ALA A 246 7.53 -9.02 -15.86
C ALA A 246 7.00 -8.49 -14.51
N CYS A 247 7.88 -7.99 -13.63
CA CYS A 247 7.46 -7.33 -12.38
C CYS A 247 6.68 -6.04 -12.66
N ALA A 248 7.14 -5.22 -13.61
CA ALA A 248 6.45 -4.00 -14.02
C ALA A 248 5.05 -4.29 -14.60
N ASP A 249 4.95 -5.26 -15.52
CA ASP A 249 3.67 -5.66 -16.12
C ASP A 249 2.71 -6.21 -15.06
N LEU A 250 3.21 -7.00 -14.10
CA LEU A 250 2.43 -7.53 -12.97
C LEU A 250 1.92 -6.41 -12.07
N ALA A 251 2.77 -5.42 -11.74
CA ALA A 251 2.40 -4.28 -10.90
C ALA A 251 1.33 -3.39 -11.56
N ILE A 252 1.47 -3.10 -12.86
CA ILE A 252 0.46 -2.35 -13.65
C ILE A 252 -0.86 -3.14 -13.66
N SER A 253 -0.81 -4.45 -13.91
CA SER A 253 -2.01 -5.28 -13.94
C SER A 253 -2.70 -5.31 -12.58
N ALA A 254 -1.96 -5.42 -11.48
CA ALA A 254 -2.51 -5.38 -10.12
C ALA A 254 -3.16 -4.02 -9.81
N HIS A 255 -2.51 -2.91 -10.20
CA HIS A 255 -3.05 -1.56 -10.07
C HIS A 255 -4.42 -1.44 -10.76
N GLN A 256 -4.52 -1.90 -12.01
CA GLN A 256 -5.75 -1.85 -12.81
C GLN A 256 -6.84 -2.78 -12.27
N VAL A 257 -6.51 -4.02 -11.93
CA VAL A 257 -7.47 -5.03 -11.41
C VAL A 257 -8.09 -4.59 -10.09
N LEU A 258 -7.29 -3.98 -9.21
CA LEU A 258 -7.79 -3.44 -7.94
C LEU A 258 -8.53 -2.10 -8.13
N GLY A 259 -8.46 -1.51 -9.33
CA GLY A 259 -9.06 -0.22 -9.66
C GLY A 259 -8.40 0.94 -8.92
N LEU A 260 -7.09 0.81 -8.68
CA LEU A 260 -6.28 1.88 -8.09
C LEU A 260 -6.11 3.02 -9.10
N ARG A 261 -5.72 4.18 -8.63
CA ARG A 261 -5.50 5.36 -9.45
C ARG A 261 -4.45 6.28 -8.82
N ASP A 262 -3.91 7.19 -9.61
CA ASP A 262 -2.91 8.18 -9.27
C ASP A 262 -1.56 7.52 -8.91
N LEU A 263 -1.50 6.77 -7.84
CA LEU A 263 -0.28 6.10 -7.37
C LEU A 263 -0.60 4.84 -6.56
N SER A 264 0.30 3.87 -6.63
CA SER A 264 0.32 2.69 -5.77
C SER A 264 1.71 2.07 -5.70
N ARG A 265 1.89 1.08 -4.85
CA ARG A 265 3.07 0.22 -4.82
C ARG A 265 2.61 -1.23 -4.75
N ALA A 266 3.10 -2.05 -5.68
CA ALA A 266 2.91 -3.49 -5.63
C ALA A 266 4.13 -4.13 -4.95
N ASP A 267 3.89 -4.98 -3.95
CA ASP A 267 4.90 -5.79 -3.30
C ASP A 267 4.88 -7.19 -3.98
N ILE A 268 6.03 -7.62 -4.47
CA ILE A 268 6.20 -8.79 -5.35
C ILE A 268 7.37 -9.62 -4.84
N ILE A 269 7.26 -10.94 -4.88
CA ILE A 269 8.39 -11.85 -4.67
C ILE A 269 8.72 -12.52 -6.00
N VAL A 270 9.97 -12.40 -6.44
CA VAL A 270 10.48 -13.04 -7.64
C VAL A 270 11.06 -14.40 -7.25
N ARG A 271 10.43 -15.49 -7.71
CA ARG A 271 10.92 -16.85 -7.47
C ARG A 271 12.31 -17.08 -8.09
N PRO A 272 13.08 -18.10 -7.68
CA PRO A 272 14.41 -18.40 -8.25
C PRO A 272 14.40 -18.67 -9.77
N ASP A 273 13.25 -19.07 -10.33
CA ASP A 273 13.07 -19.28 -11.77
C ASP A 273 12.76 -17.98 -12.54
N GLY A 274 12.70 -16.84 -11.84
CA GLY A 274 12.38 -15.52 -12.40
C GLY A 274 10.89 -15.21 -12.47
N THR A 275 10.00 -16.07 -11.96
CA THR A 275 8.55 -15.83 -11.97
C THR A 275 8.17 -14.84 -10.88
N PRO A 276 7.59 -13.66 -11.21
CA PRO A 276 7.10 -12.72 -10.22
C PRO A 276 5.74 -13.17 -9.65
N VAL A 277 5.59 -13.08 -8.34
CA VAL A 277 4.37 -13.42 -7.59
C VAL A 277 3.89 -12.19 -6.85
N PHE A 278 2.68 -11.74 -7.13
CA PHE A 278 2.03 -10.61 -6.47
C PHE A 278 1.65 -10.96 -5.04
N ILE A 279 2.09 -10.17 -4.09
CA ILE A 279 1.79 -10.34 -2.66
C ILE A 279 0.66 -9.41 -2.21
N GLU A 280 0.81 -8.11 -2.45
CA GLU A 280 -0.18 -7.09 -2.11
C GLU A 280 0.09 -5.78 -2.86
N SER A 281 -0.90 -4.88 -2.86
CA SER A 281 -0.71 -3.49 -3.28
C SER A 281 -1.01 -2.54 -2.13
N ASN A 282 -0.24 -1.46 -2.07
CA ASN A 282 -0.45 -0.34 -1.16
C ASN A 282 -0.95 0.87 -1.97
N SER A 283 -2.14 1.38 -1.62
CA SER A 283 -2.78 2.53 -2.28
C SER A 283 -2.32 3.89 -1.75
N ALA A 284 -1.57 3.91 -0.64
CA ALA A 284 -1.03 5.13 -0.02
C ALA A 284 0.43 4.88 0.44
N PRO A 285 1.37 4.66 -0.51
CA PRO A 285 2.75 4.35 -0.17
C PRO A 285 3.41 5.49 0.60
N GLY A 286 4.35 5.12 1.50
CA GLY A 286 5.14 6.09 2.26
C GLY A 286 5.96 7.01 1.36
N MET A 287 6.10 8.28 1.78
CA MET A 287 6.81 9.33 1.02
C MET A 287 7.98 9.93 1.80
N THR A 288 8.52 9.23 2.80
CA THR A 288 9.73 9.68 3.49
C THR A 288 10.96 9.53 2.60
N GLU A 289 12.09 10.07 3.01
CA GLU A 289 13.36 9.98 2.27
C GLU A 289 13.83 8.54 2.05
N THR A 290 13.47 7.64 2.97
CA THR A 290 13.84 6.23 2.93
C THR A 290 12.71 5.32 2.41
N SER A 291 11.57 5.90 2.01
CA SER A 291 10.44 5.13 1.47
C SER A 291 10.72 4.63 0.06
N LEU A 292 10.19 3.46 -0.27
CA LEU A 292 10.43 2.77 -1.54
C LEU A 292 9.89 3.53 -2.76
N PHE A 293 8.74 4.20 -2.60
CA PHE A 293 8.12 4.96 -3.70
C PHE A 293 8.99 6.15 -4.16
N PRO A 294 9.46 7.06 -3.28
CA PRO A 294 10.37 8.13 -3.68
C PRO A 294 11.70 7.64 -4.24
N GLN A 295 12.25 6.53 -3.74
CA GLN A 295 13.48 5.94 -4.29
C GLN A 295 13.27 5.48 -5.75
N ALA A 296 12.12 4.88 -6.06
CA ALA A 296 11.75 4.49 -7.43
C ALA A 296 11.57 5.73 -8.35
N VAL A 297 10.97 6.82 -7.84
CA VAL A 297 10.81 8.10 -8.57
C VAL A 297 12.17 8.68 -8.93
N GLU A 298 13.10 8.73 -7.97
CA GLU A 298 14.48 9.22 -8.18
C GLU A 298 15.23 8.34 -9.19
N ALA A 299 15.13 7.01 -9.07
CA ALA A 299 15.76 6.07 -9.99
C ALA A 299 15.22 6.18 -11.42
N ALA A 300 13.97 6.60 -11.60
CA ALA A 300 13.39 6.92 -12.91
C ALA A 300 13.88 8.26 -13.47
N GLY A 301 14.65 9.03 -12.71
CA GLY A 301 15.07 10.38 -13.08
C GLY A 301 13.96 11.43 -13.03
N TRP A 302 12.88 11.16 -12.29
CA TRP A 302 11.75 12.07 -12.16
C TRP A 302 11.92 13.01 -10.98
N ASP A 303 11.44 14.25 -11.14
CA ASP A 303 11.35 15.20 -10.03
C ASP A 303 10.15 14.88 -9.14
N PHE A 304 10.41 14.62 -7.85
CA PHE A 304 9.38 14.26 -6.88
C PHE A 304 8.35 15.38 -6.67
N GLY A 305 8.79 16.64 -6.69
CA GLY A 305 7.90 17.79 -6.51
C GLY A 305 6.97 17.99 -7.71
N LEU A 306 7.51 17.86 -8.92
CA LEU A 306 6.71 17.90 -10.16
C LEU A 306 5.69 16.76 -10.18
N LEU A 307 6.09 15.54 -9.80
CA LEU A 307 5.16 14.41 -9.69
C LEU A 307 4.03 14.71 -8.70
N CYS A 308 4.34 15.20 -7.50
CA CYS A 308 3.32 15.56 -6.52
C CYS A 308 2.35 16.62 -7.06
N ALA A 309 2.86 17.64 -7.75
CA ALA A 309 2.04 18.68 -8.35
C ALA A 309 1.12 18.14 -9.46
N GLN A 310 1.63 17.26 -10.35
CA GLN A 310 0.82 16.62 -11.39
C GLN A 310 -0.28 15.73 -10.81
N LEU A 311 0.01 14.97 -9.76
CA LEU A 311 -1.01 14.16 -9.06
C LEU A 311 -2.15 15.02 -8.51
N VAL A 312 -1.83 16.21 -7.98
CA VAL A 312 -2.85 17.19 -7.52
C VAL A 312 -3.67 17.70 -8.69
N ASP A 313 -3.02 18.11 -9.78
CA ASP A 313 -3.69 18.63 -10.97
C ASP A 313 -4.62 17.56 -11.58
N ASN A 314 -4.18 16.30 -11.66
CA ASN A 314 -5.01 15.17 -12.12
C ASN A 314 -6.20 14.90 -11.18
N ALA A 315 -6.00 14.98 -9.86
CA ALA A 315 -7.07 14.80 -8.90
C ALA A 315 -8.15 15.89 -9.05
N TRP A 316 -7.74 17.14 -9.28
CA TRP A 316 -8.63 18.25 -9.53
C TRP A 316 -9.38 18.12 -10.87
N ALA A 317 -8.66 17.79 -11.94
CA ALA A 317 -9.28 17.59 -13.26
C ALA A 317 -10.35 16.50 -13.23
N ARG A 318 -10.08 15.39 -12.53
CA ARG A 318 -11.03 14.29 -12.33
C ARG A 318 -12.25 14.69 -11.50
N HIS A 319 -12.12 15.62 -10.57
CA HIS A 319 -13.22 16.11 -9.74
C HIS A 319 -14.19 16.98 -10.54
N LEU A 320 -13.70 17.67 -11.55
CA LEU A 320 -14.51 18.54 -12.43
C LEU A 320 -15.26 17.77 -13.53
N GLY A 321 -14.79 16.58 -13.93
CA GLY A 321 -15.34 15.76 -15.02
C GLY A 321 -16.19 14.62 -14.57
#